data_e29dfa51a97c2847a840ee64889e3a66
#
_entry.id   e29dfa51a97c2847a840ee64889e3a66
#
_cell.length_a   1.000
_cell.length_b   1.000
_cell.length_c   1.000
_cell.angle_alpha   90.00
_cell.angle_beta   90.00
_cell.angle_gamma   90.00
#
_symmetry.space_group_name_H-M   'P 1'
#
loop_
_entity.id
_entity.type
_entity.pdbx_description
1 polymer ?
#
loop_
_entity_poly.entity_id
_entity_poly.type
_entity_poly.pdbx_seq_one_letter_code
_entity_poly.pdbx_strand_id
1 'polypeptide(L)'
;MSERSARKIASHSPAGEVLQPPGWPKPQGYANGIKARGEMVFVGGMVGWDASGRFAQGFVAQARQALENIVAVLAEGGAAPEHVVRMTWYVLDMDEYLGVRKELGRAYREVMGTNFPAMALVEVRRLVEPAARLEIEATAVVP
;
A
#
# COMPACT_ATOMS: atom_id res chain seq x y z
N MET A 1 -21.80 -16.27 10.63
CA MET A 1 -20.38 -16.50 10.35
C MET A 1 -19.78 -17.36 11.43
N SER A 2 -18.94 -18.28 11.04
CA SER A 2 -18.31 -19.18 11.97
C SER A 2 -17.24 -18.47 12.80
N GLU A 3 -16.87 -19.06 13.95
CA GLU A 3 -15.76 -18.58 14.78
C GLU A 3 -14.44 -18.47 14.02
N ARG A 4 -14.24 -19.33 13.03
CA ARG A 4 -13.07 -19.30 12.15
C ARG A 4 -12.99 -17.99 11.38
N SER A 5 -14.12 -17.49 10.89
CA SER A 5 -14.21 -16.24 10.16
C SER A 5 -13.91 -15.05 11.07
N ALA A 6 -14.48 -15.07 12.30
CA ALA A 6 -14.22 -14.02 13.28
C ALA A 6 -12.74 -13.94 13.68
N ARG A 7 -12.09 -15.10 13.88
CA ARG A 7 -10.65 -15.15 14.18
C ARG A 7 -9.80 -14.61 13.04
N LYS A 8 -10.21 -14.91 11.80
CA LYS A 8 -9.51 -14.41 10.62
C LYS A 8 -9.60 -12.89 10.51
N ILE A 9 -10.74 -12.33 10.87
CA ILE A 9 -10.94 -10.88 10.89
C ILE A 9 -10.07 -10.21 11.96
N ALA A 10 -9.88 -10.87 13.12
CA ALA A 10 -9.04 -10.37 14.19
C ALA A 10 -7.54 -10.51 13.90
N SER A 11 -7.16 -11.29 12.89
CA SER A 11 -5.77 -11.48 12.49
C SER A 11 -5.25 -10.22 11.80
N HIS A 12 -4.05 -9.78 12.18
CA HIS A 12 -3.41 -8.60 11.58
C HIS A 12 -2.91 -8.84 10.16
N SER A 13 -2.91 -10.09 9.70
CA SER A 13 -2.43 -10.45 8.37
C SER A 13 -3.32 -11.52 7.76
N PRO A 14 -4.55 -11.17 7.31
CA PRO A 14 -5.46 -12.13 6.69
C PRO A 14 -4.88 -12.82 5.47
N ALA A 15 -3.99 -12.14 4.73
CA ALA A 15 -3.36 -12.68 3.55
C ALA A 15 -2.26 -13.69 3.88
N GLY A 16 -1.63 -13.58 5.05
CA GLY A 16 -0.52 -14.45 5.37
C GLY A 16 0.13 -14.14 6.72
N GLU A 17 1.33 -14.64 6.86
CA GLU A 17 2.13 -14.54 8.07
C GLU A 17 3.17 -13.44 7.94
N VAL A 18 3.22 -12.53 8.90
CA VAL A 18 4.26 -11.49 8.96
C VAL A 18 5.55 -12.14 9.44
N LEU A 19 6.63 -11.94 8.69
CA LEU A 19 7.94 -12.52 8.99
C LEU A 19 8.81 -11.47 9.68
N GLN A 20 9.18 -11.75 10.92
CA GLN A 20 10.00 -10.88 11.74
C GLN A 20 11.08 -11.71 12.43
N PRO A 21 12.34 -11.63 11.96
CA PRO A 21 13.42 -12.40 12.62
C PRO A 21 13.60 -11.95 14.07
N PRO A 22 13.88 -12.91 14.98
CA PRO A 22 14.09 -12.58 16.39
C PRO A 22 15.23 -11.56 16.57
N GLY A 23 15.02 -10.59 17.44
CA GLY A 23 16.02 -9.59 17.76
C GLY A 23 16.13 -8.43 16.79
N TRP A 24 15.43 -8.46 15.68
CA TRP A 24 15.40 -7.32 14.76
C TRP A 24 14.54 -6.19 15.31
N PRO A 25 14.91 -4.94 15.04
CA PRO A 25 14.05 -3.81 15.41
C PRO A 25 12.67 -3.94 14.75
N LYS A 26 11.64 -3.54 15.49
CA LYS A 26 10.28 -3.55 14.96
C LYS A 26 10.16 -2.52 13.82
N PRO A 27 9.72 -2.93 12.62
CA PRO A 27 9.58 -1.99 11.51
C PRO A 27 8.43 -1.00 11.76
N GLN A 28 8.59 0.21 11.25
CA GLN A 28 7.63 1.30 11.40
C GLN A 28 6.93 1.55 10.07
N GLY A 29 5.64 1.23 10.01
CA GLY A 29 4.81 1.49 8.82
C GLY A 29 5.01 0.51 7.66
N TYR A 30 5.69 -0.62 7.90
CA TYR A 30 5.90 -1.68 6.90
C TYR A 30 6.18 -3.00 7.61
N ALA A 31 6.16 -4.10 6.85
CA ALA A 31 6.63 -5.39 7.33
C ALA A 31 7.95 -5.73 6.64
N ASN A 32 8.83 -6.47 7.30
CA ASN A 32 10.08 -6.94 6.70
C ASN A 32 9.81 -8.02 5.64
N GLY A 33 8.80 -8.85 5.86
CA GLY A 33 8.39 -9.87 4.93
C GLY A 33 7.01 -10.39 5.25
N ILE A 34 6.36 -10.97 4.25
CA ILE A 34 5.07 -11.63 4.42
C ILE A 34 5.09 -12.92 3.62
N LYS A 35 4.68 -14.01 4.27
CA LYS A 35 4.49 -15.31 3.62
C LYS A 35 3.00 -15.52 3.41
N ALA A 36 2.58 -15.76 2.18
CA ALA A 36 1.16 -15.83 1.86
C ALA A 36 0.86 -16.94 0.84
N ARG A 37 -0.39 -17.38 0.83
CA ARG A 37 -0.92 -18.37 -0.12
C ARG A 37 -2.33 -17.99 -0.49
N GLY A 38 -2.67 -18.08 -1.76
CA GLY A 38 -4.02 -17.80 -2.25
C GLY A 38 -4.02 -17.29 -3.68
N GLU A 39 -5.11 -16.66 -4.08
CA GLU A 39 -5.21 -16.02 -5.38
C GLU A 39 -4.47 -14.70 -5.37
N MET A 40 -3.65 -14.48 -6.38
CA MET A 40 -2.85 -13.27 -6.48
C MET A 40 -3.58 -12.20 -7.30
N VAL A 41 -3.58 -10.97 -6.78
CA VAL A 41 -4.11 -9.80 -7.49
C VAL A 41 -2.96 -8.81 -7.64
N PHE A 42 -2.62 -8.50 -8.88
CA PHE A 42 -1.54 -7.59 -9.20
C PHE A 42 -2.10 -6.23 -9.58
N VAL A 43 -1.75 -5.20 -8.84
CA VAL A 43 -2.16 -3.83 -9.16
C VAL A 43 -0.96 -3.13 -9.80
N GLY A 44 -1.16 -2.66 -11.03
CA GLY A 44 -0.13 -1.91 -11.74
C GLY A 44 0.19 -0.58 -11.07
N GLY A 45 1.16 0.14 -11.60
CA GLY A 45 1.53 1.44 -11.03
C GLY A 45 0.39 2.44 -11.07
N MET A 46 -0.01 2.92 -9.90
CA MET A 46 -1.07 3.91 -9.72
C MET A 46 -0.46 5.25 -9.37
N VAL A 47 -0.89 6.29 -10.08
CA VAL A 47 -0.52 7.68 -9.79
C VAL A 47 -1.69 8.38 -9.12
N GLY A 48 -1.49 9.63 -8.70
CA GLY A 48 -2.48 10.37 -7.92
C GLY A 48 -3.53 11.10 -8.74
N TRP A 49 -4.07 10.46 -9.78
CA TRP A 49 -5.18 11.04 -10.55
C TRP A 49 -6.51 10.36 -10.20
N ASP A 50 -7.59 11.12 -10.33
CA ASP A 50 -8.93 10.59 -10.13
C ASP A 50 -9.47 9.91 -11.40
N ALA A 51 -10.72 9.46 -11.35
CA ALA A 51 -11.37 8.75 -12.46
C ALA A 51 -11.51 9.62 -13.72
N SER A 52 -11.38 10.94 -13.61
CA SER A 52 -11.41 11.86 -14.75
C SER A 52 -10.02 12.22 -15.26
N GLY A 53 -8.97 11.64 -14.66
CA GLY A 53 -7.58 11.88 -15.05
C GLY A 53 -6.98 13.14 -14.44
N ARG A 54 -7.64 13.74 -13.46
CA ARG A 54 -7.12 14.94 -12.78
C ARG A 54 -6.25 14.58 -11.60
N PHE A 55 -5.06 15.18 -11.55
CA PHE A 55 -4.12 14.97 -10.45
C PHE A 55 -4.52 15.78 -9.22
N ALA A 56 -4.44 15.14 -8.07
CA ALA A 56 -4.55 15.83 -6.80
C ALA A 56 -3.37 16.78 -6.62
N GLN A 57 -3.54 17.83 -5.84
CA GLN A 57 -2.53 18.85 -5.63
C GLN A 57 -1.68 18.55 -4.39
N GLY A 58 -0.41 18.35 -4.60
CA GLY A 58 0.56 18.07 -3.55
C GLY A 58 0.82 16.59 -3.33
N PHE A 59 1.94 16.30 -2.68
CA PHE A 59 2.42 14.93 -2.51
C PHE A 59 1.45 14.06 -1.70
N VAL A 60 1.01 14.53 -0.53
CA VAL A 60 0.12 13.74 0.35
C VAL A 60 -1.22 13.47 -0.33
N ALA A 61 -1.80 14.47 -1.00
CA ALA A 61 -3.07 14.31 -1.71
C ALA A 61 -2.93 13.33 -2.87
N GLN A 62 -1.81 13.38 -3.61
CA GLN A 62 -1.56 12.42 -4.68
C GLN A 62 -1.35 11.01 -4.13
N ALA A 63 -0.65 10.87 -3.01
CA ALA A 63 -0.46 9.58 -2.37
C ALA A 63 -1.79 8.97 -1.93
N ARG A 64 -2.64 9.77 -1.30
CA ARG A 64 -3.98 9.34 -0.91
C ARG A 64 -4.77 8.85 -2.12
N GLN A 65 -4.78 9.63 -3.20
CA GLN A 65 -5.51 9.26 -4.41
C GLN A 65 -4.96 7.97 -5.03
N ALA A 66 -3.64 7.83 -5.09
CA ALA A 66 -3.02 6.60 -5.61
C ALA A 66 -3.43 5.38 -4.77
N LEU A 67 -3.45 5.51 -3.46
CA LEU A 67 -3.89 4.44 -2.56
C LEU A 67 -5.38 4.11 -2.76
N GLU A 68 -6.22 5.11 -2.92
CA GLU A 68 -7.63 4.91 -3.22
C GLU A 68 -7.82 4.19 -4.56
N ASN A 69 -7.01 4.53 -5.55
CA ASN A 69 -7.01 3.84 -6.84
C ASN A 69 -6.62 2.37 -6.69
N ILE A 70 -5.62 2.08 -5.87
CA ILE A 70 -5.21 0.71 -5.56
C ILE A 70 -6.38 -0.06 -4.94
N VAL A 71 -7.06 0.53 -3.96
CA VAL A 71 -8.20 -0.10 -3.29
C VAL A 71 -9.32 -0.41 -4.29
N ALA A 72 -9.59 0.52 -5.21
CA ALA A 72 -10.59 0.32 -6.25
C ALA A 72 -10.25 -0.84 -7.17
N VAL A 73 -8.99 -0.96 -7.59
CA VAL A 73 -8.54 -2.07 -8.44
C VAL A 73 -8.58 -3.39 -7.68
N LEU A 74 -8.14 -3.40 -6.42
CA LEU A 74 -8.20 -4.59 -5.57
C LEU A 74 -9.63 -5.12 -5.47
N ALA A 75 -10.60 -4.23 -5.30
CA ALA A 75 -12.01 -4.61 -5.18
C ALA A 75 -12.52 -5.36 -6.40
N GLU A 76 -12.07 -5.01 -7.60
CA GLU A 76 -12.43 -5.72 -8.84
C GLU A 76 -11.94 -7.16 -8.84
N GLY A 77 -10.84 -7.43 -8.14
CA GLY A 77 -10.30 -8.78 -7.97
C GLY A 77 -10.78 -9.49 -6.70
N GLY A 78 -11.75 -8.93 -5.99
CA GLY A 78 -12.24 -9.52 -4.74
C GLY A 78 -11.27 -9.36 -3.57
N ALA A 79 -10.35 -8.41 -3.65
CA ALA A 79 -9.37 -8.16 -2.63
C ALA A 79 -9.63 -6.82 -1.90
N ALA A 80 -9.03 -6.67 -0.75
CA ALA A 80 -9.14 -5.48 0.10
C ALA A 80 -7.75 -5.14 0.67
N PRO A 81 -7.59 -3.98 1.34
CA PRO A 81 -6.29 -3.60 1.90
C PRO A 81 -5.62 -4.66 2.76
N GLU A 82 -6.37 -5.42 3.53
CA GLU A 82 -5.85 -6.51 4.37
C GLU A 82 -5.21 -7.65 3.59
N HIS A 83 -5.43 -7.73 2.28
CA HIS A 83 -4.85 -8.75 1.43
C HIS A 83 -3.54 -8.31 0.78
N VAL A 84 -3.17 -7.06 0.89
CA VAL A 84 -1.94 -6.54 0.28
C VAL A 84 -0.73 -7.11 1.00
N VAL A 85 0.16 -7.75 0.23
CA VAL A 85 1.38 -8.37 0.77
C VAL A 85 2.65 -7.63 0.39
N ARG A 86 2.59 -6.84 -0.67
CA ARG A 86 3.74 -6.07 -1.15
C ARG A 86 3.30 -4.77 -1.79
N MET A 87 4.07 -3.70 -1.50
CA MET A 87 3.95 -2.41 -2.15
C MET A 87 5.33 -1.89 -2.51
N THR A 88 5.42 -1.21 -3.65
CA THR A 88 6.60 -0.43 -3.99
C THR A 88 6.15 0.98 -4.30
N TRP A 89 6.82 1.95 -3.66
CA TRP A 89 6.59 3.37 -3.88
C TRP A 89 7.76 3.94 -4.65
N TYR A 90 7.45 4.65 -5.72
CA TYR A 90 8.43 5.37 -6.54
C TYR A 90 8.14 6.85 -6.34
N VAL A 91 9.11 7.60 -5.82
CA VAL A 91 8.94 9.04 -5.56
C VAL A 91 9.97 9.82 -6.38
N LEU A 92 9.61 11.04 -6.80
CA LEU A 92 10.53 11.89 -7.56
C LEU A 92 11.48 12.66 -6.66
N ASP A 93 11.07 12.93 -5.43
CA ASP A 93 11.84 13.75 -4.48
C ASP A 93 11.76 13.15 -3.09
N MET A 94 12.85 12.53 -2.66
CA MET A 94 12.93 11.88 -1.36
C MET A 94 12.74 12.90 -0.22
N ASP A 95 13.24 14.12 -0.39
CA ASP A 95 13.10 15.16 0.64
C ASP A 95 11.64 15.56 0.82
N GLU A 96 10.89 15.61 -0.25
CA GLU A 96 9.45 15.87 -0.20
C GLU A 96 8.74 14.79 0.62
N TYR A 97 9.05 13.53 0.38
CA TYR A 97 8.51 12.41 1.14
C TYR A 97 8.90 12.51 2.61
N LEU A 98 10.18 12.70 2.89
CA LEU A 98 10.69 12.74 4.27
C LEU A 98 10.09 13.90 5.07
N GLY A 99 9.76 15.01 4.40
CA GLY A 99 9.18 16.18 5.05
C GLY A 99 7.72 16.04 5.45
N VAL A 100 7.01 15.03 4.92
CA VAL A 100 5.56 14.85 5.14
C VAL A 100 5.19 13.49 5.72
N ARG A 101 6.15 12.77 6.28
CA ARG A 101 5.92 11.39 6.75
C ARG A 101 4.77 11.26 7.73
N LYS A 102 4.60 12.21 8.63
CA LYS A 102 3.52 12.16 9.63
C LYS A 102 2.15 12.30 8.99
N GLU A 103 1.99 13.29 8.10
CA GLU A 103 0.76 13.50 7.34
C GLU A 103 0.46 12.33 6.42
N LEU A 104 1.50 11.84 5.75
CA LEU A 104 1.39 10.70 4.85
C LEU A 104 0.95 9.45 5.61
N GLY A 105 1.52 9.20 6.78
CA GLY A 105 1.12 8.07 7.62
C GLY A 105 -0.35 8.13 8.02
N ARG A 106 -0.86 9.34 8.28
CA ARG A 106 -2.28 9.54 8.58
C ARG A 106 -3.15 9.20 7.36
N ALA A 107 -2.78 9.72 6.20
CA ALA A 107 -3.49 9.44 4.95
C ALA A 107 -3.47 7.94 4.62
N TYR A 108 -2.32 7.29 4.80
CA TYR A 108 -2.18 5.85 4.60
C TYR A 108 -3.16 5.08 5.50
N ARG A 109 -3.19 5.38 6.79
CA ARG A 109 -4.08 4.69 7.72
C ARG A 109 -5.56 4.91 7.40
N GLU A 110 -5.92 6.08 6.91
CA GLU A 110 -7.31 6.37 6.54
C GLU A 110 -7.76 5.54 5.33
N VAL A 111 -6.87 5.23 4.41
CA VAL A 111 -7.20 4.46 3.19
C VAL A 111 -6.92 2.97 3.37
N MET A 112 -5.77 2.61 3.91
CA MET A 112 -5.29 1.24 4.01
C MET A 112 -5.50 0.62 5.39
N GLY A 113 -5.92 1.39 6.36
CA GLY A 113 -6.03 0.93 7.74
C GLY A 113 -4.66 0.66 8.34
N THR A 114 -4.60 -0.34 9.23
CA THR A 114 -3.35 -0.76 9.87
C THR A 114 -2.68 -1.92 9.13
N ASN A 115 -2.93 -2.04 7.84
CA ASN A 115 -2.37 -3.10 7.01
C ASN A 115 -1.04 -2.62 6.41
N PHE A 116 0.06 -3.10 6.97
CA PHE A 116 1.41 -2.69 6.55
C PHE A 116 2.10 -3.86 5.86
N PRO A 117 2.13 -3.88 4.52
CA PRO A 117 2.75 -4.96 3.77
C PRO A 117 4.28 -4.86 3.76
N ALA A 118 4.92 -5.88 3.19
CA ALA A 118 6.32 -5.77 2.81
C ALA A 118 6.43 -4.62 1.81
N MET A 119 7.35 -3.68 2.05
CA MET A 119 7.33 -2.42 1.32
C MET A 119 8.75 -1.93 1.01
N ALA A 120 8.90 -1.34 -0.17
CA ALA A 120 10.08 -0.59 -0.53
C ALA A 120 9.65 0.80 -1.02
N LEU A 121 10.47 1.81 -0.78
CA LEU A 121 10.25 3.15 -1.28
C LEU A 121 11.57 3.67 -1.83
N VAL A 122 11.57 4.07 -3.09
CA VAL A 122 12.78 4.48 -3.80
C VAL A 122 12.54 5.77 -4.57
N GLU A 123 13.58 6.58 -4.67
CA GLU A 123 13.56 7.76 -5.52
C GLU A 123 13.88 7.35 -6.94
N VAL A 124 13.11 7.87 -7.89
CA VAL A 124 13.31 7.64 -9.31
C VAL A 124 13.47 8.97 -10.03
N ARG A 125 14.14 8.94 -11.15
CA ARG A 125 14.42 10.16 -11.90
C ARG A 125 13.19 10.74 -12.56
N ARG A 126 12.30 9.90 -13.07
CA ARG A 126 11.12 10.33 -13.84
C ARG A 126 10.01 9.31 -13.73
N LEU A 127 8.79 9.79 -13.90
CA LEU A 127 7.61 8.96 -14.08
C LEU A 127 7.01 9.28 -15.44
N VAL A 128 6.20 8.36 -15.97
CA VAL A 128 5.58 8.53 -17.29
C VAL A 128 4.70 9.77 -17.32
N GLU A 129 3.91 9.98 -16.25
CA GLU A 129 3.00 11.12 -16.16
C GLU A 129 3.72 12.34 -15.59
N PRO A 130 3.83 13.44 -16.36
CA PRO A 130 4.59 14.62 -15.92
C PRO A 130 4.06 15.27 -14.64
N ALA A 131 2.76 15.17 -14.36
CA ALA A 131 2.16 15.76 -13.17
C ALA A 131 2.25 14.85 -11.94
N ALA A 132 2.70 13.60 -12.09
CA ALA A 132 2.80 12.66 -10.99
C ALA A 132 4.01 12.98 -10.12
N ARG A 133 3.79 13.03 -8.80
CA ARG A 133 4.85 13.18 -7.81
C ARG A 133 5.32 11.83 -7.30
N LEU A 134 4.51 10.80 -7.46
CA LEU A 134 4.78 9.46 -7.00
C LEU A 134 3.95 8.46 -7.81
N GLU A 135 4.35 7.21 -7.71
CA GLU A 135 3.63 6.07 -8.27
C GLU A 135 3.74 4.91 -7.29
N ILE A 136 2.65 4.16 -7.11
CA ILE A 136 2.62 3.04 -6.17
C ILE A 136 2.07 1.81 -6.88
N GLU A 137 2.75 0.67 -6.74
CA GLU A 137 2.23 -0.61 -7.20
C GLU A 137 2.03 -1.54 -6.00
N ALA A 138 1.14 -2.51 -6.15
CA ALA A 138 0.82 -3.42 -5.06
C ALA A 138 0.53 -4.82 -5.57
N THR A 139 0.78 -5.81 -4.72
CA THR A 139 0.36 -7.20 -4.93
C THR A 139 -0.43 -7.63 -3.72
N ALA A 140 -1.57 -8.25 -3.95
CA ALA A 140 -2.40 -8.81 -2.90
C ALA A 140 -2.55 -10.32 -3.09
N VAL A 141 -2.84 -11.02 -1.99
CA VAL A 141 -3.12 -12.46 -2.01
C VAL A 141 -4.40 -12.67 -1.22
N VAL A 142 -5.40 -13.24 -1.88
CA VAL A 142 -6.69 -13.58 -1.26
C VAL A 142 -6.66 -15.05 -0.88
N PRO A 143 -6.67 -15.37 0.43
CA PRO A 143 -6.58 -16.76 0.88
C PRO A 143 -7.78 -17.59 0.48
#